data_9f4aceba04cbeeeb46cf568c97efceb2
#
_entry.id   9f4aceba04cbeeeb46cf568c97efceb2
#
_cell.length_a   1.000
_cell.length_b   1.000
_cell.length_c   1.000
_cell.angle_alpha   90.00
_cell.angle_beta   90.00
_cell.angle_gamma   90.00
#
_symmetry.space_group_name_H-M   'P 1'
#
loop_
_entity.id
_entity.type
_entity.pdbx_description
1 polymer ?
#
loop_
_entity_poly.entity_id
_entity_poly.type
_entity_poly.pdbx_seq_one_letter_code
_entity_poly.pdbx_strand_id
1 'polypeptide(L)'
;LCPQLTAVQNVELVLPEGKTQYKTQIVSDFQRFGYDEQALDLPARKLSGGQKRRAALLRALWAGCDTLLLDEPFTGMDPETMKKAAALLKERRGERAVLLATHDREAIRELGWKVIDLT
;
A
#
# COMPACT_ATOMS: atom_id res chain seq x y z
N LEU A 1 -5.20 -1.46 -10.96
CA LEU A 1 -5.85 -2.64 -10.37
C LEU A 1 -6.72 -3.35 -11.39
N CYS A 2 -6.74 -4.66 -11.34
CA CYS A 2 -7.65 -5.46 -12.13
C CYS A 2 -9.06 -5.36 -11.52
N PRO A 3 -10.05 -4.79 -12.24
CA PRO A 3 -11.34 -4.44 -11.61
C PRO A 3 -12.20 -5.65 -11.23
N GLN A 4 -11.98 -6.81 -11.86
CA GLN A 4 -12.75 -8.01 -11.58
C GLN A 4 -12.21 -8.82 -10.40
N LEU A 5 -10.98 -8.57 -9.98
CA LEU A 5 -10.34 -9.28 -8.89
C LEU A 5 -10.52 -8.54 -7.56
N THR A 6 -10.49 -9.28 -6.45
CA THR A 6 -10.46 -8.67 -5.12
C THR A 6 -9.16 -7.93 -4.87
N ALA A 7 -9.12 -7.13 -3.80
CA ALA A 7 -7.89 -6.43 -3.41
C ALA A 7 -6.74 -7.40 -3.15
N VAL A 8 -7.01 -8.49 -2.42
CA VAL A 8 -6.00 -9.52 -2.13
C VAL A 8 -5.51 -10.16 -3.41
N GLN A 9 -6.40 -10.53 -4.32
CA GLN A 9 -6.03 -11.14 -5.60
C GLN A 9 -5.17 -10.19 -6.44
N ASN A 10 -5.45 -8.88 -6.40
CA ASN A 10 -4.64 -7.88 -7.08
C ASN A 10 -3.19 -7.86 -6.55
N VAL A 11 -3.02 -8.02 -5.26
CA VAL A 11 -1.68 -8.12 -4.66
C VAL A 11 -1.01 -9.43 -5.06
N GLU A 12 -1.75 -10.52 -5.02
CA GLU A 12 -1.21 -11.85 -5.37
C GLU A 12 -0.66 -11.90 -6.81
N LEU A 13 -1.24 -11.11 -7.72
CA LEU A 13 -0.77 -11.04 -9.11
C LEU A 13 0.70 -10.59 -9.26
N VAL A 14 1.19 -9.79 -8.32
CA VAL A 14 2.55 -9.23 -8.40
C VAL A 14 3.55 -9.98 -7.53
N LEU A 15 3.11 -11.01 -6.82
CA LEU A 15 4.02 -11.82 -6.02
C LEU A 15 4.99 -12.59 -6.92
N PRO A 16 6.25 -12.75 -6.50
CA PRO A 16 7.15 -13.67 -7.18
C PRO A 16 6.55 -15.07 -7.20
N GLU A 17 6.87 -15.84 -8.24
CA GLU A 17 6.38 -17.19 -8.41
C GLU A 17 6.60 -18.05 -7.15
N GLY A 18 5.58 -18.83 -6.76
CA GLY A 18 5.67 -19.69 -5.59
C GLY A 18 5.49 -19.00 -4.25
N LYS A 19 5.05 -17.75 -4.21
CA LYS A 19 4.89 -16.98 -2.98
C LYS A 19 3.46 -16.92 -2.45
N THR A 20 2.63 -17.91 -2.76
CA THR A 20 1.24 -17.97 -2.29
C THR A 20 1.13 -18.13 -0.76
N GLN A 21 2.20 -18.54 -0.08
CA GLN A 21 2.22 -18.66 1.37
C GLN A 21 2.04 -17.31 2.09
N TYR A 22 2.13 -16.19 1.40
CA TYR A 22 2.00 -14.86 2.00
C TYR A 22 0.57 -14.36 2.07
N LYS A 23 -0.42 -15.12 1.62
CA LYS A 23 -1.82 -14.69 1.62
C LYS A 23 -2.31 -14.20 2.98
N THR A 24 -2.01 -14.93 4.04
CA THR A 24 -2.42 -14.54 5.41
C THR A 24 -1.84 -13.20 5.82
N GLN A 25 -0.59 -12.94 5.48
CA GLN A 25 0.08 -11.68 5.78
C GLN A 25 -0.51 -10.53 4.96
N ILE A 26 -0.84 -10.78 3.70
CA ILE A 26 -1.47 -9.79 2.82
C ILE A 26 -2.85 -9.41 3.37
N VAL A 27 -3.65 -10.39 3.76
CA VAL A 27 -4.95 -10.15 4.38
C VAL A 27 -4.80 -9.33 5.65
N SER A 28 -3.84 -9.66 6.49
CA SER A 28 -3.54 -8.90 7.71
C SER A 28 -3.20 -7.45 7.41
N ASP A 29 -2.40 -7.19 6.38
CA ASP A 29 -2.07 -5.83 5.96
C ASP A 29 -3.31 -5.05 5.54
N PHE A 30 -4.23 -5.67 4.79
CA PHE A 30 -5.48 -5.04 4.41
C PHE A 30 -6.36 -4.74 5.63
N GLN A 31 -6.41 -5.65 6.60
CA GLN A 31 -7.17 -5.41 7.84
C GLN A 31 -6.60 -4.23 8.62
N ARG A 32 -5.30 -4.06 8.65
CA ARG A 32 -4.65 -2.89 9.25
C ARG A 32 -5.07 -1.59 8.56
N PHE A 33 -5.38 -1.64 7.27
CA PHE A 33 -5.91 -0.51 6.51
C PHE A 33 -7.42 -0.33 6.63
N GLY A 34 -8.07 -1.06 7.52
CA GLY A 34 -9.50 -0.91 7.75
C GLY A 34 -10.40 -1.70 6.82
N TYR A 35 -9.85 -2.64 6.06
CA TYR A 35 -10.65 -3.55 5.26
C TYR A 35 -11.34 -4.56 6.17
N ASP A 36 -12.68 -4.59 6.13
CA ASP A 36 -13.47 -5.64 6.79
C ASP A 36 -13.68 -6.82 5.83
N GLU A 37 -14.37 -7.85 6.30
CA GLU A 37 -14.66 -9.04 5.49
C GLU A 37 -15.41 -8.70 4.21
N GLN A 38 -16.36 -7.76 4.29
CA GLN A 38 -17.12 -7.35 3.11
C GLN A 38 -16.22 -6.70 2.07
N ALA A 39 -15.34 -5.78 2.48
CA ALA A 39 -14.41 -5.11 1.57
C ALA A 39 -13.43 -6.10 0.95
N LEU A 40 -12.97 -7.10 1.72
CA LEU A 40 -12.05 -8.12 1.22
C LEU A 40 -12.69 -9.00 0.14
N ASP A 41 -14.00 -9.20 0.19
CA ASP A 41 -14.72 -10.04 -0.79
C ASP A 41 -15.16 -9.28 -2.04
N LEU A 42 -15.11 -7.94 -2.03
CA LEU A 42 -15.56 -7.15 -3.17
C LEU A 42 -14.54 -7.17 -4.31
N PRO A 43 -15.03 -7.21 -5.57
CA PRO A 43 -14.14 -6.93 -6.70
C PRO A 43 -13.67 -5.47 -6.64
N ALA A 44 -12.46 -5.22 -7.12
CA ALA A 44 -11.82 -3.91 -7.00
C ALA A 44 -12.68 -2.77 -7.58
N ARG A 45 -13.45 -3.05 -8.65
CA ARG A 45 -14.33 -2.03 -9.25
C ARG A 45 -15.38 -1.48 -8.27
N LYS A 46 -15.73 -2.24 -7.21
CA LYS A 46 -16.74 -1.84 -6.21
C LYS A 46 -16.13 -1.18 -4.98
N LEU A 47 -14.83 -1.12 -4.89
CA LEU A 47 -14.14 -0.47 -3.78
C LEU A 47 -14.25 1.06 -3.90
N SER A 48 -14.19 1.75 -2.77
CA SER A 48 -14.09 3.22 -2.77
C SER A 48 -12.74 3.66 -3.35
N GLY A 49 -12.64 4.94 -3.71
CA GLY A 49 -11.38 5.51 -4.21
C GLY A 49 -10.24 5.35 -3.21
N GLY A 50 -10.51 5.60 -1.93
CA GLY A 50 -9.53 5.42 -0.86
C GLY A 50 -9.11 3.97 -0.67
N GLN A 51 -10.07 3.04 -0.73
CA GLN A 51 -9.77 1.61 -0.68
C GLN A 51 -8.89 1.18 -1.86
N LYS A 52 -9.22 1.64 -3.07
CA LYS A 52 -8.41 1.34 -4.26
C LYS A 52 -6.97 1.85 -4.12
N ARG A 53 -6.79 3.05 -3.59
CA ARG A 53 -5.45 3.62 -3.38
C ARG A 53 -4.64 2.82 -2.38
N ARG A 54 -5.27 2.39 -1.28
CA ARG A 54 -4.62 1.54 -0.29
C ARG A 54 -4.25 0.19 -0.87
N ALA A 55 -5.12 -0.40 -1.68
CA ALA A 55 -4.83 -1.66 -2.37
C ALA A 55 -3.65 -1.50 -3.35
N ALA A 56 -3.61 -0.40 -4.09
CA ALA A 56 -2.51 -0.12 -5.01
C ALA A 56 -1.18 0.05 -4.27
N LEU A 57 -1.19 0.70 -3.10
CA LEU A 57 0.01 0.83 -2.28
C LEU A 57 0.50 -0.54 -1.79
N LEU A 58 -0.40 -1.37 -1.27
CA LEU A 58 -0.02 -2.72 -0.84
C LEU A 58 0.48 -3.57 -1.99
N ARG A 59 -0.13 -3.46 -3.17
CA ARG A 59 0.37 -4.15 -4.36
C ARG A 59 1.81 -3.76 -4.66
N ALA A 60 2.12 -2.47 -4.59
CA ALA A 60 3.49 -2.00 -4.80
C ALA A 60 4.46 -2.53 -3.75
N LEU A 61 4.04 -2.54 -2.48
CA LEU A 61 4.89 -3.03 -1.38
C LEU A 61 5.17 -4.52 -1.47
N TRP A 62 4.24 -5.31 -1.95
CA TRP A 62 4.39 -6.76 -2.07
C TRP A 62 5.06 -7.18 -3.39
N ALA A 63 5.21 -6.27 -4.35
CA ALA A 63 5.88 -6.58 -5.61
C ALA A 63 7.36 -6.91 -5.39
N GLY A 64 7.87 -7.86 -6.16
CA GLY A 64 9.27 -8.29 -6.05
C GLY A 64 10.23 -7.39 -6.83
N CYS A 65 10.26 -6.10 -6.51
CA CYS A 65 11.12 -5.12 -7.18
C CYS A 65 12.18 -4.58 -6.21
N ASP A 66 13.28 -4.06 -6.75
CA ASP A 66 14.39 -3.51 -5.95
C ASP A 66 14.17 -2.06 -5.55
N THR A 67 13.32 -1.35 -6.27
CA THR A 67 13.07 0.08 -6.06
C THR A 67 11.57 0.35 -6.13
N LEU A 68 11.09 1.18 -5.20
CA LEU A 68 9.70 1.63 -5.19
C LEU A 68 9.64 3.12 -5.54
N LEU A 69 8.80 3.45 -6.50
CA LEU A 69 8.49 4.83 -6.86
C LEU A 69 7.03 5.09 -6.48
N LEU A 70 6.81 5.96 -5.51
CA LEU A 70 5.48 6.24 -4.98
C LEU A 70 5.17 7.72 -5.15
N ASP A 71 4.09 8.02 -5.86
CA ASP A 71 3.65 9.39 -6.11
C ASP A 71 2.35 9.64 -5.35
N GLU A 72 2.39 10.53 -4.35
CA GLU A 72 1.27 10.89 -3.50
C GLU A 72 0.51 9.66 -2.96
N PRO A 73 1.22 8.69 -2.32
CA PRO A 73 0.57 7.44 -1.91
C PRO A 73 -0.43 7.61 -0.77
N PHE A 74 -0.40 8.74 -0.06
CA PHE A 74 -1.25 8.98 1.12
C PHE A 74 -2.46 9.87 0.82
N THR A 75 -2.67 10.26 -0.43
CA THR A 75 -3.77 11.15 -0.81
C THR A 75 -5.12 10.54 -0.45
N GLY A 76 -5.97 11.35 0.19
CA GLY A 76 -7.31 10.91 0.59
C GLY A 76 -7.36 10.07 1.85
N MET A 77 -6.24 9.84 2.52
CA MET A 77 -6.21 9.15 3.80
C MET A 77 -6.37 10.12 4.95
N ASP A 78 -7.16 9.73 5.96
CA ASP A 78 -7.20 10.48 7.21
C ASP A 78 -5.87 10.32 7.96
N PRO A 79 -5.59 11.15 8.99
CA PRO A 79 -4.31 11.08 9.69
C PRO A 79 -4.01 9.71 10.30
N GLU A 80 -5.01 9.04 10.83
CA GLU A 80 -4.82 7.71 11.44
C GLU A 80 -4.47 6.66 10.39
N THR A 81 -5.20 6.65 9.28
CA THR A 81 -4.92 5.73 8.17
C THR A 81 -3.55 6.01 7.56
N MET A 82 -3.20 7.28 7.41
CA MET A 82 -1.87 7.67 6.90
C MET A 82 -0.76 7.13 7.79
N LYS A 83 -0.90 7.21 9.10
CA LYS A 83 0.10 6.68 10.03
C LYS A 83 0.26 5.18 9.90
N LYS A 84 -0.84 4.46 9.72
CA LYS A 84 -0.81 3.01 9.47
C LYS A 84 -0.11 2.70 8.14
N ALA A 85 -0.40 3.48 7.11
CA ALA A 85 0.23 3.33 5.80
C ALA A 85 1.74 3.57 5.88
N ALA A 86 2.15 4.62 6.56
CA ALA A 86 3.57 4.93 6.75
C ALA A 86 4.28 3.81 7.51
N ALA A 87 3.66 3.28 8.56
CA ALA A 87 4.21 2.16 9.32
C ALA A 87 4.36 0.91 8.46
N LEU A 88 3.35 0.57 7.67
CA LEU A 88 3.42 -0.57 6.75
C LEU A 88 4.51 -0.39 5.70
N LEU A 89 4.63 0.81 5.16
CA LEU A 89 5.67 1.12 4.17
C LEU A 89 7.06 0.88 4.77
N LYS A 90 7.30 1.34 5.99
CA LYS A 90 8.57 1.13 6.68
C LYS A 90 8.84 -0.36 6.95
N GLU A 91 7.81 -1.11 7.36
CA GLU A 91 7.95 -2.54 7.65
C GLU A 91 8.20 -3.37 6.38
N ARG A 92 7.46 -3.08 5.29
CA ARG A 92 7.48 -3.90 4.08
C ARG A 92 8.56 -3.50 3.09
N ARG A 93 9.10 -2.32 3.24
CA ARG A 93 10.14 -1.85 2.33
C ARG A 93 11.38 -2.74 2.35
N GLY A 94 11.74 -3.29 3.49
CA GLY A 94 12.98 -4.05 3.65
C GLY A 94 14.20 -3.18 3.33
N GLU A 95 15.08 -3.68 2.47
CA GLU A 95 16.29 -2.95 2.03
C GLU A 95 16.10 -2.26 0.67
N ARG A 96 14.88 -2.24 0.16
CA ARG A 96 14.61 -1.61 -1.13
C ARG A 96 14.77 -0.10 -1.05
N ALA A 97 15.25 0.51 -2.12
CA ALA A 97 15.24 1.95 -2.25
C ALA A 97 13.80 2.42 -2.50
N VAL A 98 13.40 3.50 -1.82
CA VAL A 98 12.08 4.09 -1.99
C VAL A 98 12.23 5.57 -2.32
N LEU A 99 11.67 5.99 -3.44
CA LEU A 99 11.51 7.39 -3.78
C LEU A 99 10.03 7.74 -3.71
N LEU A 100 9.70 8.67 -2.82
CA LEU A 100 8.31 9.01 -2.52
C LEU A 100 8.12 10.51 -2.68
N ALA A 101 7.15 10.90 -3.50
CA ALA A 101 6.76 12.30 -3.68
C ALA A 101 5.46 12.54 -2.93
N THR A 102 5.42 13.56 -2.08
CA THR A 102 4.22 13.92 -1.32
C THR A 102 4.24 15.38 -0.88
N HIS A 103 3.05 15.95 -0.73
CA HIS A 103 2.85 17.24 -0.08
C HIS A 103 2.40 17.08 1.38
N ASP A 104 2.21 15.86 1.85
CA ASP A 104 1.73 15.58 3.20
C ASP A 104 2.87 15.69 4.21
N ARG A 105 2.91 16.81 4.95
CA ARG A 105 3.96 17.09 5.93
C ARG A 105 3.93 16.12 7.12
N GLU A 106 2.76 15.65 7.52
CA GLU A 106 2.65 14.65 8.58
C GLU A 106 3.24 13.31 8.14
N ALA A 107 2.97 12.90 6.90
CA ALA A 107 3.56 11.68 6.36
C ALA A 107 5.08 11.78 6.31
N ILE A 108 5.62 12.91 5.93
CA ILE A 108 7.06 13.16 5.91
C ILE A 108 7.65 12.97 7.31
N ARG A 109 6.99 13.52 8.33
CA ARG A 109 7.44 13.36 9.72
C ARG A 109 7.35 11.91 10.20
N GLU A 110 6.24 11.24 9.89
CA GLU A 110 6.04 9.84 10.29
C GLU A 110 7.08 8.90 9.66
N LEU A 111 7.46 9.14 8.41
CA LEU A 111 8.47 8.34 7.73
C LEU A 111 9.88 8.60 8.28
N GLY A 112 10.19 9.84 8.62
CA GLY A 112 11.52 10.21 9.13
C GLY A 112 12.64 10.02 8.11
N TRP A 113 12.32 9.98 6.82
CA TRP A 113 13.29 9.78 5.75
C TRP A 113 13.92 11.10 5.31
N LYS A 114 15.03 11.00 4.58
CA LYS A 114 15.68 12.17 3.99
C LYS A 114 14.73 12.89 3.05
N VAL A 115 14.61 14.20 3.22
CA VAL A 115 13.71 15.04 2.42
C VAL A 115 14.53 15.84 1.40
N ILE A 116 14.02 15.89 0.17
CA ILE A 116 14.51 16.79 -0.86
C ILE A 116 13.35 17.72 -1.23
N ASP A 117 13.51 19.01 -0.99
CA ASP A 117 12.49 20.01 -1.30
C ASP A 117 12.72 20.54 -2.70
N LEU A 118 11.72 20.42 -3.56
CA LEU A 118 11.79 20.82 -4.96
C LEU A 118 11.20 22.21 -5.25
N THR A 119 10.75 22.92 -4.21
CA THR A 119 10.20 24.26 -4.40
C THR A 119 11.26 25.33 -4.61
#